data_58708c6f3e1dd682628ff840ce70fe73
#
_entry.id   58708c6f3e1dd682628ff840ce70fe73
#
_cell.length_a   1.000
_cell.length_b   1.000
_cell.length_c   1.000
_cell.angle_alpha   90.00
_cell.angle_beta   90.00
_cell.angle_gamma   90.00
#
_symmetry.space_group_name_H-M   'P 1'
#
loop_
_entity.id
_entity.type
_entity.pdbx_description
1 polymer ?
#
loop_
_entity_poly.entity_id
_entity_poly.type
_entity_poly.pdbx_seq_one_letter_code
_entity_poly.pdbx_strand_id
1 'polypeptide(L)'
;MNYAALDLHERTVQCVLKDQDGRIVKESKTVKDEGRILAFLDGTDASVVMESGRNHQHIYDVLKERGYDVTVAHPLMVKAIAYAKVKTDRVDARVLADLLRADMIPESYVPGRDIREIRDLVRRRHYMVKLRTMQKNKVHAELATRWLKYEGDPFTEDGKIYLRSLAIDAVNDYLETIEFLNRKIHQLDEKVRRVVESDKSAKLLMTVPGISYYSALLISSEIADIDRFPDHEHLCSYAKLSPGVRQSGETRHTSKSMGNSMMNWIMIQCTRVHVRKYDSAITRFYQQVSKRRGEKVAIVAAARKLMRAIYIMLKEEQAFRLDG
;
A
#
# COMPACT_ATOMS: atom_id res chain seq x y z
N MET A 1 -10.77 34.05 -1.65
CA MET A 1 -10.39 32.65 -1.87
C MET A 1 -11.62 31.78 -1.70
N ASN A 2 -11.86 30.88 -2.64
CA ASN A 2 -13.00 29.95 -2.60
C ASN A 2 -12.53 28.55 -2.24
N TYR A 3 -13.47 27.68 -1.86
CA TYR A 3 -13.21 26.30 -1.44
C TYR A 3 -14.11 25.36 -2.24
N ALA A 4 -13.51 24.53 -3.07
CA ALA A 4 -14.22 23.57 -3.90
C ALA A 4 -14.07 22.15 -3.37
N ALA A 5 -15.13 21.37 -3.38
CA ALA A 5 -15.09 19.94 -3.08
C ALA A 5 -15.62 19.13 -4.26
N LEU A 6 -14.91 18.04 -4.57
CA LEU A 6 -15.24 17.09 -5.62
C LEU A 6 -15.46 15.72 -5.00
N ASP A 7 -16.68 15.24 -4.93
CA ASP A 7 -16.99 13.87 -4.54
C ASP A 7 -17.10 12.99 -5.79
N LEU A 8 -16.07 12.17 -5.99
CA LEU A 8 -15.80 11.42 -7.23
C LEU A 8 -16.42 10.03 -7.16
N HIS A 9 -17.57 9.82 -7.79
CA HIS A 9 -18.17 8.51 -7.97
C HIS A 9 -17.72 7.82 -9.27
N GLU A 10 -18.25 6.62 -9.53
CA GLU A 10 -17.88 5.84 -10.71
C GLU A 10 -18.30 6.56 -12.01
N ARG A 11 -19.50 7.10 -12.06
CA ARG A 11 -20.10 7.73 -13.28
C ARG A 11 -20.37 9.22 -13.13
N THR A 12 -20.41 9.74 -11.93
CA THR A 12 -20.78 11.13 -11.64
C THR A 12 -19.81 11.77 -10.68
N VAL A 13 -19.81 13.11 -10.67
CA VAL A 13 -19.07 13.92 -9.70
C VAL A 13 -20.05 14.92 -9.09
N GLN A 14 -20.11 14.98 -7.77
CA GLN A 14 -20.75 16.06 -7.05
C GLN A 14 -19.74 17.16 -6.80
N CYS A 15 -19.99 18.35 -7.32
CA CYS A 15 -19.12 19.51 -7.18
C CYS A 15 -19.83 20.56 -6.31
N VAL A 16 -19.09 21.12 -5.37
CA VAL A 16 -19.56 22.22 -4.50
C VAL A 16 -18.46 23.28 -4.46
N LEU A 17 -18.84 24.54 -4.61
CA LEU A 17 -17.98 25.70 -4.42
C LEU A 17 -18.57 26.58 -3.33
N LYS A 18 -17.78 26.91 -2.32
CA LYS A 18 -18.13 27.80 -1.23
C LYS A 18 -17.19 29.01 -1.18
N ASP A 19 -17.73 30.13 -0.73
CA ASP A 19 -16.96 31.32 -0.42
C ASP A 19 -16.27 31.21 0.97
N GLN A 20 -15.54 32.24 1.35
CA GLN A 20 -14.87 32.34 2.66
C GLN A 20 -15.84 32.34 3.86
N ASP A 21 -17.11 32.75 3.66
CA ASP A 21 -18.15 32.75 4.68
C ASP A 21 -18.86 31.40 4.78
N GLY A 22 -18.52 30.43 3.92
CA GLY A 22 -19.13 29.10 3.84
C GLY A 22 -20.47 29.08 3.07
N ARG A 23 -20.84 30.17 2.37
CA ARG A 23 -22.02 30.21 1.51
C ARG A 23 -21.73 29.46 0.21
N ILE A 24 -22.74 28.70 -0.25
CA ILE A 24 -22.65 27.99 -1.52
C ILE A 24 -22.73 29.01 -2.67
N VAL A 25 -21.61 29.13 -3.42
CA VAL A 25 -21.54 29.95 -4.63
C VAL A 25 -22.08 29.19 -5.84
N LYS A 26 -21.68 27.90 -5.96
CA LYS A 26 -22.09 27.04 -7.07
C LYS A 26 -22.14 25.59 -6.59
N GLU A 27 -23.11 24.84 -7.07
CA GLU A 27 -23.26 23.43 -6.80
C GLU A 27 -23.79 22.71 -8.04
N SER A 28 -23.22 21.56 -8.38
CA SER A 28 -23.65 20.79 -9.54
C SER A 28 -23.35 19.31 -9.36
N LYS A 29 -24.23 18.45 -9.85
CA LYS A 29 -23.94 17.04 -10.10
C LYS A 29 -23.79 16.84 -11.60
N THR A 30 -22.61 16.38 -12.01
CA THR A 30 -22.28 16.22 -13.45
C THR A 30 -21.82 14.79 -13.73
N VAL A 31 -21.80 14.41 -15.01
CA VAL A 31 -21.12 13.21 -15.47
C VAL A 31 -19.65 13.35 -15.15
N LYS A 32 -18.99 12.25 -14.84
CA LYS A 32 -17.55 12.18 -14.60
C LYS A 32 -16.77 12.40 -15.90
N ASP A 33 -16.51 13.64 -16.18
CA ASP A 33 -15.82 14.16 -17.36
C ASP A 33 -14.89 15.29 -16.95
N GLU A 34 -13.64 15.23 -17.42
CA GLU A 34 -12.59 16.20 -17.09
C GLU A 34 -13.00 17.63 -17.47
N GLY A 35 -13.50 17.81 -18.72
CA GLY A 35 -13.90 19.13 -19.21
C GLY A 35 -15.01 19.76 -18.39
N ARG A 36 -15.96 18.96 -17.90
CA ARG A 36 -17.06 19.44 -17.04
C ARG A 36 -16.58 19.83 -15.64
N ILE A 37 -15.62 19.10 -15.08
CA ILE A 37 -15.00 19.46 -13.79
C ILE A 37 -14.24 20.76 -13.94
N LEU A 38 -13.45 20.90 -14.99
CA LEU A 38 -12.69 22.11 -15.27
C LEU A 38 -13.63 23.32 -15.54
N ALA A 39 -14.69 23.14 -16.33
CA ALA A 39 -15.70 24.19 -16.56
C ALA A 39 -16.45 24.61 -15.27
N PHE A 40 -16.59 23.69 -14.30
CA PHE A 40 -17.13 24.04 -12.99
C PHE A 40 -16.20 24.94 -12.20
N LEU A 41 -14.87 24.73 -12.29
CA LEU A 41 -13.85 25.49 -11.57
C LEU A 41 -13.37 26.72 -12.34
N ASP A 42 -13.72 26.84 -13.62
CA ASP A 42 -13.26 27.92 -14.50
C ASP A 42 -13.64 29.29 -13.94
N GLY A 43 -12.66 30.23 -14.01
CA GLY A 43 -12.81 31.60 -13.48
C GLY A 43 -12.85 31.68 -11.94
N THR A 44 -12.57 30.57 -11.23
CA THR A 44 -12.56 30.57 -9.76
C THR A 44 -11.13 30.50 -9.21
N ASP A 45 -10.84 31.35 -8.23
CA ASP A 45 -9.65 31.23 -7.36
C ASP A 45 -10.03 30.32 -6.19
N ALA A 46 -9.84 29.01 -6.33
CA ALA A 46 -10.31 28.03 -5.35
C ALA A 46 -9.23 27.01 -4.98
N SER A 47 -9.09 26.73 -3.67
CA SER A 47 -8.49 25.48 -3.20
C SER A 47 -9.50 24.36 -3.39
N VAL A 48 -9.01 23.17 -3.82
CA VAL A 48 -9.86 22.05 -4.19
C VAL A 48 -9.59 20.87 -3.26
N VAL A 49 -10.64 20.21 -2.75
CA VAL A 49 -10.53 18.95 -2.02
C VAL A 49 -11.29 17.83 -2.71
N MET A 50 -10.73 16.61 -2.65
CA MET A 50 -11.40 15.38 -3.06
C MET A 50 -11.03 14.22 -2.13
N GLU A 51 -11.91 13.21 -2.00
CA GLU A 51 -11.55 12.00 -1.23
C GLU A 51 -10.62 11.08 -2.01
N SER A 52 -9.69 10.42 -1.30
CA SER A 52 -8.87 9.37 -1.89
C SER A 52 -9.73 8.16 -2.26
N GLY A 53 -9.74 7.79 -3.52
CA GLY A 53 -10.50 6.68 -4.09
C GLY A 53 -9.86 6.18 -5.38
N ARG A 54 -10.51 5.25 -6.09
CA ARG A 54 -9.98 4.69 -7.34
C ARG A 54 -9.76 5.73 -8.44
N ASN A 55 -10.48 6.83 -8.40
CA ASN A 55 -10.61 7.75 -9.53
C ASN A 55 -9.94 9.11 -9.29
N HIS A 56 -9.38 9.37 -8.10
CA HIS A 56 -8.89 10.70 -7.75
C HIS A 56 -7.60 11.08 -8.46
N GLN A 57 -6.72 10.12 -8.76
CA GLN A 57 -5.36 10.40 -9.22
C GLN A 57 -5.31 11.18 -10.53
N HIS A 58 -6.15 10.81 -11.52
CA HIS A 58 -6.19 11.50 -12.81
C HIS A 58 -6.63 12.96 -12.62
N ILE A 59 -7.73 13.19 -11.92
CA ILE A 59 -8.23 14.57 -11.70
C ILE A 59 -7.27 15.39 -10.81
N TYR A 60 -6.63 14.74 -9.82
CA TYR A 60 -5.58 15.40 -9.04
C TYR A 60 -4.45 15.92 -9.92
N ASP A 61 -3.93 15.08 -10.83
CA ASP A 61 -2.86 15.48 -11.75
C ASP A 61 -3.30 16.63 -12.68
N VAL A 62 -4.47 16.51 -13.29
CA VAL A 62 -5.04 17.54 -14.18
C VAL A 62 -5.19 18.89 -13.47
N LEU A 63 -5.70 18.88 -12.25
CA LEU A 63 -5.89 20.12 -11.49
C LEU A 63 -4.56 20.73 -11.04
N LYS A 64 -3.60 19.90 -10.61
CA LYS A 64 -2.25 20.37 -10.26
C LYS A 64 -1.52 20.95 -11.47
N GLU A 65 -1.62 20.32 -12.66
CA GLU A 65 -1.05 20.83 -13.92
C GLU A 65 -1.67 22.17 -14.34
N ARG A 66 -2.92 22.43 -13.92
CA ARG A 66 -3.63 23.72 -14.12
C ARG A 66 -3.37 24.77 -13.05
N GLY A 67 -2.53 24.45 -12.06
CA GLY A 67 -2.14 25.38 -10.99
C GLY A 67 -3.09 25.48 -9.82
N TYR A 68 -4.13 24.61 -9.74
CA TYR A 68 -5.00 24.58 -8.55
C TYR A 68 -4.25 24.04 -7.34
N ASP A 69 -4.55 24.62 -6.19
CA ASP A 69 -4.19 24.01 -4.91
C ASP A 69 -5.16 22.86 -4.61
N VAL A 70 -4.62 21.63 -4.54
CA VAL A 70 -5.44 20.42 -4.43
C VAL A 70 -5.01 19.58 -3.23
N THR A 71 -5.97 19.32 -2.37
CA THR A 71 -5.83 18.45 -1.19
C THR A 71 -6.62 17.16 -1.39
N VAL A 72 -6.03 16.01 -1.06
CA VAL A 72 -6.72 14.72 -1.06
C VAL A 72 -7.02 14.31 0.36
N ALA A 73 -8.29 14.15 0.69
CA ALA A 73 -8.77 13.79 2.02
C ALA A 73 -8.71 12.27 2.27
N HIS A 74 -8.39 11.87 3.50
CA HIS A 74 -8.40 10.47 3.93
C HIS A 74 -9.83 10.06 4.37
N PRO A 75 -10.55 9.17 3.65
CA PRO A 75 -11.99 8.94 3.87
C PRO A 75 -12.34 8.48 5.28
N LEU A 76 -11.52 7.60 5.88
CA LEU A 76 -11.79 7.09 7.23
C LEU A 76 -11.57 8.16 8.32
N MET A 77 -10.63 9.07 8.10
CA MET A 77 -10.35 10.14 9.05
C MET A 77 -11.39 11.26 8.93
N VAL A 78 -11.83 11.58 7.69
CA VAL A 78 -12.96 12.52 7.47
C VAL A 78 -14.21 12.03 8.20
N LYS A 79 -14.55 10.72 8.08
CA LYS A 79 -15.69 10.13 8.79
C LYS A 79 -15.59 10.20 10.32
N ALA A 80 -14.38 10.24 10.86
CA ALA A 80 -14.16 10.38 12.30
C ALA A 80 -14.38 11.82 12.79
N ILE A 81 -14.20 12.82 11.92
CA ILE A 81 -14.32 14.25 12.24
C ILE A 81 -15.75 14.74 11.95
N ALA A 82 -16.32 14.34 10.82
CA ALA A 82 -17.60 14.82 10.33
C ALA A 82 -18.63 13.69 10.26
N TYR A 83 -19.58 13.68 11.20
CA TYR A 83 -20.71 12.76 11.22
C TYR A 83 -21.96 13.48 10.74
N ALA A 84 -22.49 13.08 9.57
CA ALA A 84 -23.78 13.58 9.09
C ALA A 84 -24.88 12.55 9.36
N LYS A 85 -26.01 12.99 9.96
CA LYS A 85 -27.20 12.14 10.18
C LYS A 85 -27.81 11.63 8.86
N VAL A 86 -27.73 12.43 7.80
CA VAL A 86 -28.19 12.09 6.46
C VAL A 86 -27.01 12.04 5.54
N LYS A 87 -26.77 10.89 4.96
CA LYS A 87 -25.66 10.66 4.04
C LYS A 87 -26.16 10.71 2.60
N THR A 88 -25.73 11.73 1.86
CA THR A 88 -25.90 11.86 0.41
C THR A 88 -24.64 12.46 -0.18
N ASP A 89 -24.33 12.16 -1.45
CA ASP A 89 -23.18 12.72 -2.18
C ASP A 89 -23.10 14.25 -2.02
N ARG A 90 -24.25 14.89 -2.02
CA ARG A 90 -24.38 16.35 -1.86
C ARG A 90 -23.97 16.85 -0.48
N VAL A 91 -24.35 16.13 0.57
CA VAL A 91 -23.97 16.44 1.95
C VAL A 91 -22.50 16.16 2.16
N ASP A 92 -21.99 15.04 1.65
CA ASP A 92 -20.59 14.64 1.76
C ASP A 92 -19.68 15.69 1.09
N ALA A 93 -20.01 16.16 -0.14
CA ALA A 93 -19.25 17.20 -0.81
C ALA A 93 -19.29 18.57 -0.08
N ARG A 94 -20.46 18.96 0.48
CA ARG A 94 -20.58 20.19 1.26
C ARG A 94 -19.73 20.16 2.54
N VAL A 95 -19.72 19.03 3.23
CA VAL A 95 -18.91 18.79 4.43
C VAL A 95 -17.42 18.85 4.11
N LEU A 96 -17.00 18.24 3.00
CA LEU A 96 -15.60 18.32 2.56
C LEU A 96 -15.18 19.78 2.29
N ALA A 97 -16.02 20.58 1.63
CA ALA A 97 -15.73 22.00 1.39
C ALA A 97 -15.64 22.79 2.71
N ASP A 98 -16.48 22.48 3.70
CA ASP A 98 -16.41 23.13 5.03
C ASP A 98 -15.16 22.75 5.79
N LEU A 99 -14.75 21.47 5.75
CA LEU A 99 -13.51 21.01 6.36
C LEU A 99 -12.28 21.65 5.70
N LEU A 100 -12.27 21.79 4.36
CA LEU A 100 -11.20 22.48 3.66
C LEU A 100 -11.11 23.94 4.09
N ARG A 101 -12.23 24.65 4.14
CA ARG A 101 -12.31 26.05 4.59
C ARG A 101 -11.83 26.23 6.03
N ALA A 102 -12.09 25.25 6.89
CA ALA A 102 -11.67 25.27 8.30
C ALA A 102 -10.23 24.77 8.53
N ASP A 103 -9.50 24.41 7.48
CA ASP A 103 -8.16 23.79 7.57
C ASP A 103 -8.15 22.51 8.44
N MET A 104 -9.20 21.70 8.31
CA MET A 104 -9.42 20.48 9.09
C MET A 104 -9.42 19.20 8.24
N ILE A 105 -8.89 19.26 7.03
CA ILE A 105 -8.80 18.08 6.17
C ILE A 105 -7.68 17.16 6.66
N PRO A 106 -7.99 15.91 7.04
CA PRO A 106 -6.97 14.91 7.27
C PRO A 106 -6.39 14.47 5.93
N GLU A 107 -5.24 14.99 5.57
CA GLU A 107 -4.65 14.80 4.26
C GLU A 107 -4.19 13.37 4.01
N SER A 108 -4.37 12.91 2.79
CA SER A 108 -3.84 11.68 2.24
C SER A 108 -2.69 12.01 1.29
N TYR A 109 -1.49 11.51 1.58
CA TYR A 109 -0.34 11.73 0.71
C TYR A 109 -0.56 11.13 -0.68
N VAL A 110 -0.37 11.94 -1.71
CA VAL A 110 -0.42 11.54 -3.13
C VAL A 110 1.00 11.52 -3.68
N PRO A 111 1.59 10.35 -3.97
CA PRO A 111 2.92 10.28 -4.56
C PRO A 111 2.93 10.81 -6.00
N GLY A 112 4.09 11.24 -6.46
CA GLY A 112 4.32 11.63 -7.86
C GLY A 112 3.96 10.50 -8.83
N ARG A 113 3.73 10.85 -10.09
CA ARG A 113 3.28 9.91 -11.15
C ARG A 113 4.28 8.77 -11.33
N ASP A 114 5.56 9.05 -11.34
CA ASP A 114 6.67 8.09 -11.42
C ASP A 114 6.62 7.05 -10.27
N ILE A 115 6.45 7.50 -9.05
CA ILE A 115 6.31 6.61 -7.88
C ILE A 115 5.03 5.76 -7.96
N ARG A 116 3.94 6.32 -8.48
CA ARG A 116 2.70 5.55 -8.69
C ARG A 116 2.88 4.44 -9.72
N GLU A 117 3.60 4.70 -10.81
CA GLU A 117 3.94 3.69 -11.83
C GLU A 117 4.81 2.56 -11.24
N ILE A 118 5.79 2.91 -10.40
CA ILE A 118 6.60 1.93 -9.68
C ILE A 118 5.73 1.09 -8.73
N ARG A 119 4.83 1.73 -7.97
CA ARG A 119 3.86 1.01 -7.11
C ARG A 119 3.00 0.04 -7.89
N ASP A 120 2.52 0.44 -9.06
CA ASP A 120 1.71 -0.43 -9.93
C ASP A 120 2.52 -1.61 -10.45
N LEU A 121 3.79 -1.41 -10.80
CA LEU A 121 4.69 -2.47 -11.22
C LEU A 121 4.88 -3.52 -10.11
N VAL A 122 5.26 -3.10 -8.90
CA VAL A 122 5.53 -4.03 -7.79
C VAL A 122 4.26 -4.72 -7.28
N ARG A 123 3.11 -4.01 -7.26
CA ARG A 123 1.81 -4.55 -6.87
C ARG A 123 1.29 -5.55 -7.89
N ARG A 124 1.45 -5.28 -9.18
CA ARG A 124 1.11 -6.23 -10.25
C ARG A 124 1.95 -7.50 -10.15
N ARG A 125 3.26 -7.36 -9.91
CA ARG A 125 4.13 -8.53 -9.69
C ARG A 125 3.67 -9.34 -8.46
N HIS A 126 3.35 -8.68 -7.34
CA HIS A 126 2.80 -9.34 -6.16
C HIS A 126 1.51 -10.11 -6.47
N TYR A 127 0.60 -9.48 -7.22
CA TYR A 127 -0.66 -10.10 -7.62
C TYR A 127 -0.46 -11.36 -8.47
N MET A 128 0.48 -11.33 -9.44
CA MET A 128 0.81 -12.51 -10.26
C MET A 128 1.34 -13.66 -9.39
N VAL A 129 2.20 -13.37 -8.41
CA VAL A 129 2.68 -14.39 -7.47
C VAL A 129 1.56 -14.96 -6.61
N LYS A 130 0.63 -14.12 -6.17
CA LYS A 130 -0.57 -14.56 -5.42
C LYS A 130 -1.43 -15.49 -6.27
N LEU A 131 -1.71 -15.14 -7.53
CA LEU A 131 -2.45 -15.99 -8.46
C LEU A 131 -1.75 -17.34 -8.65
N ARG A 132 -0.44 -17.35 -8.87
CA ARG A 132 0.36 -18.59 -8.99
C ARG A 132 0.22 -19.47 -7.74
N THR A 133 0.30 -18.87 -6.56
CA THR A 133 0.13 -19.62 -5.30
C THR A 133 -1.27 -20.23 -5.19
N MET A 134 -2.29 -19.50 -5.63
CA MET A 134 -3.66 -20.03 -5.67
C MET A 134 -3.78 -21.24 -6.60
N GLN A 135 -3.14 -21.22 -7.78
CA GLN A 135 -3.13 -22.37 -8.71
C GLN A 135 -2.37 -23.55 -8.10
N LYS A 136 -1.20 -23.32 -7.47
CA LYS A 136 -0.47 -24.37 -6.75
C LYS A 136 -1.32 -25.05 -5.67
N ASN A 137 -2.07 -24.25 -4.90
CA ASN A 137 -2.98 -24.77 -3.88
C ASN A 137 -4.13 -25.61 -4.50
N LYS A 138 -4.61 -25.25 -5.71
CA LYS A 138 -5.60 -26.05 -6.43
C LYS A 138 -5.02 -27.42 -6.85
N VAL A 139 -3.79 -27.46 -7.35
CA VAL A 139 -3.11 -28.75 -7.63
C VAL A 139 -3.02 -29.60 -6.36
N HIS A 140 -2.58 -29.03 -5.24
CA HIS A 140 -2.53 -29.76 -3.97
C HIS A 140 -3.91 -30.29 -3.55
N ALA A 141 -4.97 -29.52 -3.74
CA ALA A 141 -6.33 -29.95 -3.42
C ALA A 141 -6.79 -31.13 -4.32
N GLU A 142 -6.49 -31.08 -5.62
CA GLU A 142 -6.79 -32.19 -6.54
C GLU A 142 -6.08 -33.50 -6.16
N LEU A 143 -4.79 -33.41 -5.78
CA LEU A 143 -4.02 -34.55 -5.29
C LEU A 143 -4.63 -35.10 -4.00
N ALA A 144 -4.92 -34.23 -3.03
CA ALA A 144 -5.47 -34.63 -1.73
C ALA A 144 -6.82 -35.32 -1.87
N THR A 145 -7.72 -34.83 -2.73
CA THR A 145 -9.04 -35.43 -2.99
C THR A 145 -8.92 -36.84 -3.54
N ARG A 146 -7.83 -37.16 -4.26
CA ARG A 146 -7.57 -38.48 -4.86
C ARG A 146 -6.62 -39.36 -4.06
N TRP A 147 -6.24 -38.90 -2.85
CA TRP A 147 -5.29 -39.58 -1.97
C TRP A 147 -3.90 -39.78 -2.60
N LEU A 148 -3.56 -38.94 -3.60
CA LEU A 148 -2.26 -38.95 -4.27
C LEU A 148 -1.26 -38.10 -3.48
N LYS A 149 -0.04 -38.59 -3.35
CA LYS A 149 1.06 -37.88 -2.69
C LYS A 149 2.27 -37.84 -3.62
N TYR A 150 3.00 -36.73 -3.59
CA TYR A 150 4.32 -36.59 -4.19
C TYR A 150 5.31 -36.23 -3.07
N GLU A 151 6.42 -36.94 -3.00
CA GLU A 151 7.47 -36.64 -2.02
C GLU A 151 8.35 -35.47 -2.52
N GLY A 152 8.31 -34.35 -1.84
CA GLY A 152 9.01 -33.11 -2.19
C GLY A 152 8.11 -32.02 -2.75
N ASP A 153 8.70 -31.08 -3.53
CA ASP A 153 7.95 -30.00 -4.21
C ASP A 153 7.45 -30.50 -5.57
N PRO A 154 6.14 -30.67 -5.75
CA PRO A 154 5.56 -31.16 -7.01
C PRO A 154 5.68 -30.16 -8.17
N PHE A 155 6.23 -28.98 -7.95
CA PHE A 155 6.41 -27.95 -8.98
C PHE A 155 7.86 -27.82 -9.48
N THR A 156 8.75 -28.73 -9.09
CA THR A 156 10.03 -28.98 -9.75
C THR A 156 9.81 -29.62 -11.12
N GLU A 157 10.82 -29.70 -11.97
CA GLU A 157 10.64 -30.34 -13.30
C GLU A 157 10.20 -31.80 -13.17
N ASP A 158 10.83 -32.59 -12.29
CA ASP A 158 10.44 -33.98 -12.02
C ASP A 158 9.01 -34.07 -11.45
N GLY A 159 8.66 -33.16 -10.53
CA GLY A 159 7.30 -33.07 -9.98
C GLY A 159 6.27 -32.78 -11.04
N LYS A 160 6.55 -31.89 -11.99
CA LYS A 160 5.64 -31.61 -13.13
C LYS A 160 5.48 -32.80 -14.08
N ILE A 161 6.56 -33.56 -14.32
CA ILE A 161 6.50 -34.80 -15.11
C ILE A 161 5.55 -35.77 -14.43
N TYR A 162 5.73 -35.99 -13.12
CA TYR A 162 4.80 -36.81 -12.33
C TYR A 162 3.36 -36.31 -12.40
N LEU A 163 3.12 -35.01 -12.17
CA LEU A 163 1.77 -34.43 -12.20
C LEU A 163 1.09 -34.64 -13.55
N ARG A 164 1.82 -34.50 -14.67
CA ARG A 164 1.31 -34.72 -16.02
C ARG A 164 1.03 -36.21 -16.30
N SER A 165 1.84 -37.13 -15.75
CA SER A 165 1.63 -38.57 -15.90
C SER A 165 0.34 -39.09 -15.24
N LEU A 166 -0.23 -38.32 -14.29
CA LEU A 166 -1.50 -38.62 -13.66
C LEU A 166 -2.70 -38.50 -14.62
N ALA A 167 -2.53 -37.80 -15.75
CA ALA A 167 -3.56 -37.56 -16.76
C ALA A 167 -4.86 -36.96 -16.18
N ILE A 168 -4.75 -36.06 -15.21
CA ILE A 168 -5.86 -35.35 -14.59
C ILE A 168 -6.00 -34.00 -15.27
N ASP A 169 -7.08 -33.80 -16.05
CA ASP A 169 -7.28 -32.57 -16.84
C ASP A 169 -7.18 -31.29 -16.00
N ALA A 170 -7.86 -31.25 -14.86
CA ALA A 170 -7.81 -30.08 -13.98
C ALA A 170 -6.38 -29.77 -13.47
N VAL A 171 -5.55 -30.77 -13.21
CA VAL A 171 -4.14 -30.58 -12.82
C VAL A 171 -3.35 -30.03 -13.98
N ASN A 172 -3.57 -30.50 -15.21
CA ASN A 172 -2.92 -29.99 -16.41
C ASN A 172 -3.27 -28.52 -16.67
N ASP A 173 -4.55 -28.15 -16.57
CA ASP A 173 -5.01 -26.76 -16.70
C ASP A 173 -4.34 -25.82 -15.68
N TYR A 174 -4.24 -26.26 -14.43
CA TYR A 174 -3.54 -25.50 -13.39
C TYR A 174 -2.03 -25.38 -13.66
N LEU A 175 -1.39 -26.43 -14.16
CA LEU A 175 0.04 -26.41 -14.53
C LEU A 175 0.31 -25.42 -15.66
N GLU A 176 -0.50 -25.41 -16.71
CA GLU A 176 -0.39 -24.46 -17.82
C GLU A 176 -0.53 -23.01 -17.32
N THR A 177 -1.52 -22.77 -16.45
CA THR A 177 -1.71 -21.46 -15.82
C THR A 177 -0.50 -21.06 -14.97
N ILE A 178 0.08 -21.99 -14.20
CA ILE A 178 1.28 -21.75 -13.39
C ILE A 178 2.46 -21.38 -14.29
N GLU A 179 2.66 -22.08 -15.41
CA GLU A 179 3.72 -21.81 -16.37
C GLU A 179 3.55 -20.43 -17.03
N PHE A 180 2.33 -20.08 -17.43
CA PHE A 180 2.02 -18.74 -17.93
C PHE A 180 2.36 -17.67 -16.91
N LEU A 181 1.93 -17.84 -15.64
CA LEU A 181 2.19 -16.90 -14.57
C LEU A 181 3.69 -16.79 -14.25
N ASN A 182 4.44 -17.90 -14.31
CA ASN A 182 5.89 -17.88 -14.14
C ASN A 182 6.58 -17.00 -15.19
N ARG A 183 6.20 -17.15 -16.48
CA ARG A 183 6.73 -16.27 -17.55
C ARG A 183 6.41 -14.80 -17.30
N LYS A 184 5.18 -14.48 -16.87
CA LYS A 184 4.77 -13.09 -16.55
C LYS A 184 5.51 -12.52 -15.34
N ILE A 185 5.69 -13.32 -14.30
CA ILE A 185 6.46 -12.91 -13.11
C ILE A 185 7.90 -12.62 -13.50
N HIS A 186 8.54 -13.47 -14.31
CA HIS A 186 9.90 -13.25 -14.79
C HIS A 186 10.04 -11.92 -15.56
N GLN A 187 9.10 -11.65 -16.49
CA GLN A 187 9.08 -10.39 -17.24
C GLN A 187 8.94 -9.16 -16.32
N LEU A 188 8.15 -9.27 -15.25
CA LEU A 188 8.00 -8.20 -14.26
C LEU A 188 9.23 -8.07 -13.36
N ASP A 189 9.88 -9.17 -13.00
CA ASP A 189 11.13 -9.19 -12.24
C ASP A 189 12.26 -8.48 -12.98
N GLU A 190 12.37 -8.68 -14.30
CA GLU A 190 13.31 -7.95 -15.15
C GLU A 190 13.07 -6.43 -15.15
N LYS A 191 11.78 -6.03 -15.22
CA LYS A 191 11.41 -4.60 -15.14
C LYS A 191 11.76 -4.03 -13.76
N VAL A 192 11.47 -4.77 -12.68
CA VAL A 192 11.80 -4.35 -11.31
C VAL A 192 13.30 -4.17 -11.14
N ARG A 193 14.13 -5.08 -11.65
CA ARG A 193 15.60 -4.96 -11.59
C ARG A 193 16.10 -3.69 -12.27
N ARG A 194 15.60 -3.39 -13.49
CA ARG A 194 15.99 -2.17 -14.21
C ARG A 194 15.64 -0.89 -13.45
N VAL A 195 14.46 -0.83 -12.82
CA VAL A 195 14.07 0.33 -12.02
C VAL A 195 14.97 0.47 -10.79
N VAL A 196 15.31 -0.63 -10.11
CA VAL A 196 16.23 -0.61 -8.96
C VAL A 196 17.61 -0.06 -9.31
N GLU A 197 18.09 -0.28 -10.55
CA GLU A 197 19.39 0.25 -10.99
C GLU A 197 19.48 1.77 -10.97
N SER A 198 18.36 2.48 -11.03
CA SER A 198 18.28 3.94 -10.95
C SER A 198 17.75 4.46 -9.60
N ASP A 199 17.16 3.61 -8.76
CA ASP A 199 16.58 4.00 -7.47
C ASP A 199 17.62 3.94 -6.34
N LYS A 200 18.08 5.11 -5.88
CA LYS A 200 19.07 5.23 -4.80
C LYS A 200 18.57 4.62 -3.49
N SER A 201 17.31 4.87 -3.12
CA SER A 201 16.70 4.35 -1.91
C SER A 201 16.60 2.83 -1.93
N ALA A 202 16.18 2.23 -3.06
CA ALA A 202 16.14 0.79 -3.20
C ALA A 202 17.55 0.16 -3.12
N LYS A 203 18.56 0.76 -3.75
CA LYS A 203 19.97 0.30 -3.62
C LYS A 203 20.45 0.35 -2.17
N LEU A 204 20.12 1.41 -1.46
CA LEU A 204 20.47 1.55 -0.05
C LEU A 204 19.78 0.47 0.78
N LEU A 205 18.49 0.23 0.58
CA LEU A 205 17.73 -0.81 1.25
C LEU A 205 18.27 -2.22 1.00
N MET A 206 18.83 -2.48 -0.18
CA MET A 206 19.46 -3.78 -0.49
C MET A 206 20.71 -4.08 0.33
N THR A 207 21.30 -3.11 1.00
CA THR A 207 22.40 -3.36 1.96
C THR A 207 21.91 -4.06 3.23
N VAL A 208 20.59 -4.06 3.48
CA VAL A 208 19.98 -4.79 4.60
C VAL A 208 19.91 -6.28 4.27
N PRO A 209 20.57 -7.15 5.05
CA PRO A 209 20.45 -8.59 4.85
C PRO A 209 19.01 -9.07 4.96
N GLY A 210 18.55 -9.77 3.90
CA GLY A 210 17.15 -10.23 3.80
C GLY A 210 16.24 -9.34 2.95
N ILE A 211 16.73 -8.19 2.46
CA ILE A 211 16.05 -7.34 1.49
C ILE A 211 16.67 -7.57 0.10
N SER A 212 15.85 -8.07 -0.83
CA SER A 212 16.21 -8.25 -2.24
C SER A 212 15.69 -7.09 -3.09
N TYR A 213 16.09 -7.03 -4.37
CA TYR A 213 15.67 -5.99 -5.32
C TYR A 213 14.16 -5.75 -5.33
N TYR A 214 13.33 -6.81 -5.33
CA TYR A 214 11.86 -6.67 -5.31
C TYR A 214 11.37 -6.04 -4.01
N SER A 215 11.82 -6.53 -2.86
CA SER A 215 11.41 -6.00 -1.56
C SER A 215 11.92 -4.58 -1.34
N ALA A 216 13.14 -4.28 -1.81
CA ALA A 216 13.71 -2.94 -1.75
C ALA A 216 12.86 -1.93 -2.54
N LEU A 217 12.51 -2.26 -3.80
CA LEU A 217 11.69 -1.36 -4.62
C LEU A 217 10.27 -1.21 -4.09
N LEU A 218 9.68 -2.28 -3.54
CA LEU A 218 8.38 -2.19 -2.91
C LEU A 218 8.43 -1.26 -1.69
N ILE A 219 9.41 -1.42 -0.80
CA ILE A 219 9.57 -0.59 0.40
C ILE A 219 9.84 0.87 0.01
N SER A 220 10.79 1.12 -0.90
CA SER A 220 11.14 2.44 -1.40
C SER A 220 9.93 3.14 -2.01
N SER A 221 9.20 2.50 -2.91
CA SER A 221 8.03 3.08 -3.56
C SER A 221 6.85 3.35 -2.60
N GLU A 222 6.64 2.50 -1.58
CA GLU A 222 5.59 2.73 -0.58
C GLU A 222 5.98 3.84 0.41
N ILE A 223 7.25 3.99 0.74
CA ILE A 223 7.76 5.15 1.50
C ILE A 223 7.68 6.42 0.64
N ALA A 224 8.12 6.33 -0.62
CA ALA A 224 8.27 7.42 -1.57
C ALA A 224 9.25 8.50 -1.07
N ASP A 225 8.78 9.36 -0.21
CA ASP A 225 9.56 10.39 0.46
C ASP A 225 9.66 10.08 1.96
N ILE A 226 10.87 9.94 2.49
CA ILE A 226 11.10 9.67 3.91
C ILE A 226 10.78 10.88 4.77
N ASP A 227 10.89 12.09 4.22
CA ASP A 227 10.70 13.35 4.94
C ASP A 227 9.23 13.60 5.30
N ARG A 228 8.30 12.94 4.62
CA ARG A 228 6.87 12.97 5.00
C ARG A 228 6.55 12.29 6.34
N PHE A 229 7.50 11.55 6.90
CA PHE A 229 7.35 10.93 8.21
C PHE A 229 8.15 11.73 9.25
N PRO A 230 7.48 12.31 10.25
CA PRO A 230 8.17 13.09 11.30
C PRO A 230 9.23 12.27 12.05
N ASP A 231 8.93 10.98 12.26
CA ASP A 231 9.80 10.03 12.96
C ASP A 231 9.55 8.59 12.52
N HIS A 232 10.36 7.69 13.03
CA HIS A 232 10.26 6.24 12.75
C HIS A 232 8.98 5.60 13.30
N GLU A 233 8.31 6.18 14.29
CA GLU A 233 7.07 5.63 14.86
C GLU A 233 5.90 5.85 13.91
N HIS A 234 5.85 7.00 13.22
CA HIS A 234 4.89 7.29 12.16
C HIS A 234 5.07 6.32 10.97
N LEU A 235 6.33 6.05 10.57
CA LEU A 235 6.61 5.06 9.53
C LEU A 235 6.19 3.63 9.97
N CYS A 236 6.46 3.24 11.22
CA CYS A 236 6.02 1.95 11.77
C CYS A 236 4.48 1.86 11.83
N SER A 237 3.80 2.95 12.17
CA SER A 237 2.33 3.02 12.16
C SER A 237 1.78 2.87 10.74
N TYR A 238 2.35 3.60 9.77
CA TYR A 238 2.02 3.47 8.35
C TYR A 238 2.19 2.03 7.86
N ALA A 239 3.25 1.33 8.28
CA ALA A 239 3.52 -0.07 7.94
C ALA A 239 2.69 -1.09 8.76
N LYS A 240 1.73 -0.68 9.58
CA LYS A 240 0.96 -1.54 10.48
C LYS A 240 1.81 -2.38 11.44
N LEU A 241 2.98 -1.88 11.81
CA LEU A 241 3.88 -2.55 12.76
C LEU A 241 3.69 -2.05 14.20
N SER A 242 2.95 -0.97 14.40
CA SER A 242 2.57 -0.47 15.71
C SER A 242 1.24 -1.06 16.15
N PRO A 243 1.09 -1.49 17.42
CA PRO A 243 -0.20 -1.96 17.92
C PRO A 243 -1.20 -0.80 17.92
N GLY A 244 -2.39 -1.02 17.37
CA GLY A 244 -3.50 -0.10 17.56
C GLY A 244 -3.96 -0.16 19.02
N VAL A 245 -3.97 0.97 19.71
CA VAL A 245 -4.48 1.08 21.08
C VAL A 245 -5.82 1.76 21.07
N ARG A 246 -6.86 1.10 21.58
CA ARG A 246 -8.12 1.74 21.98
C ARG A 246 -8.21 1.70 23.50
N GLN A 247 -8.24 2.86 24.10
CA GLN A 247 -8.45 3.01 25.53
C GLN A 247 -9.83 3.62 25.76
N SER A 248 -10.66 2.94 26.52
CA SER A 248 -11.95 3.45 27.00
C SER A 248 -11.95 3.28 28.52
N GLY A 249 -11.80 4.38 29.24
CA GLY A 249 -11.63 4.36 30.69
C GLY A 249 -10.37 3.57 31.10
N GLU A 250 -10.53 2.64 32.02
CA GLU A 250 -9.44 1.79 32.51
C GLU A 250 -9.13 0.59 31.60
N THR A 251 -10.00 0.29 30.63
CA THR A 251 -9.85 -0.89 29.76
C THR A 251 -9.06 -0.54 28.50
N ARG A 252 -7.93 -1.23 28.28
CA ARG A 252 -7.06 -1.08 27.13
C ARG A 252 -7.25 -2.26 26.18
N HIS A 253 -7.85 -2.02 25.01
CA HIS A 253 -8.02 -3.03 23.97
C HIS A 253 -7.04 -2.78 22.81
N THR A 254 -6.41 -3.86 22.33
CA THR A 254 -5.67 -3.80 21.06
C THR A 254 -6.64 -3.81 19.89
N SER A 255 -6.65 -2.74 19.11
CA SER A 255 -7.43 -2.68 17.87
C SER A 255 -6.58 -3.06 16.66
N LYS A 256 -7.24 -3.42 15.54
CA LYS A 256 -6.53 -3.57 14.27
C LYS A 256 -5.88 -2.24 13.90
N SER A 257 -4.56 -2.24 13.69
CA SER A 257 -3.83 -1.08 13.23
C SER A 257 -4.30 -0.68 11.83
N MET A 258 -4.55 0.62 11.62
CA MET A 258 -4.73 1.19 10.29
C MET A 258 -3.36 1.35 9.63
N GLY A 259 -3.30 1.32 8.29
CA GLY A 259 -2.06 1.53 7.54
C GLY A 259 -1.89 0.58 6.34
N ASN A 260 -0.69 0.52 5.79
CA ASN A 260 -0.37 -0.20 4.56
C ASN A 260 -0.12 -1.70 4.80
N SER A 261 -1.05 -2.54 4.34
CA SER A 261 -0.95 -4.00 4.52
C SER A 261 0.16 -4.65 3.68
N MET A 262 0.50 -4.06 2.53
CA MET A 262 1.57 -4.57 1.67
C MET A 262 2.94 -4.30 2.28
N MET A 263 3.12 -3.10 2.86
CA MET A 263 4.31 -2.76 3.63
C MET A 263 4.47 -3.69 4.86
N ASN A 264 3.40 -3.93 5.60
CA ASN A 264 3.41 -4.89 6.71
C ASN A 264 3.88 -6.27 6.27
N TRP A 265 3.26 -6.80 5.21
CA TRP A 265 3.58 -8.12 4.69
C TRP A 265 5.06 -8.22 4.27
N ILE A 266 5.57 -7.27 3.48
CA ILE A 266 6.95 -7.34 2.99
C ILE A 266 7.97 -7.20 4.12
N MET A 267 7.71 -6.33 5.08
CA MET A 267 8.58 -6.17 6.25
C MET A 267 8.66 -7.44 7.08
N ILE A 268 7.55 -8.12 7.30
CA ILE A 268 7.53 -9.43 7.97
C ILE A 268 8.35 -10.46 7.19
N GLN A 269 8.21 -10.51 5.85
CA GLN A 269 8.98 -11.47 5.03
C GLN A 269 10.49 -11.18 5.09
N CYS A 270 10.90 -9.93 4.90
CA CYS A 270 12.30 -9.54 4.99
C CYS A 270 12.91 -9.85 6.37
N THR A 271 12.15 -9.54 7.43
CA THR A 271 12.59 -9.82 8.80
C THR A 271 12.73 -11.31 9.06
N ARG A 272 11.83 -12.16 8.56
CA ARG A 272 11.95 -13.62 8.67
C ARG A 272 13.23 -14.16 8.01
N VAL A 273 13.60 -13.64 6.85
CA VAL A 273 14.85 -14.00 6.18
C VAL A 273 16.05 -13.52 6.99
N HIS A 274 15.99 -12.27 7.47
CA HIS A 274 17.06 -11.67 8.28
C HIS A 274 17.36 -12.48 9.54
N VAL A 275 16.35 -12.71 10.39
CA VAL A 275 16.54 -13.40 11.68
C VAL A 275 16.89 -14.89 11.55
N ARG A 276 16.63 -15.50 10.40
CA ARG A 276 16.96 -16.91 10.14
C ARG A 276 18.38 -17.11 9.63
N LYS A 277 18.90 -16.13 8.88
CA LYS A 277 20.17 -16.31 8.14
C LYS A 277 21.32 -15.47 8.68
N TYR A 278 21.06 -14.45 9.49
CA TYR A 278 22.09 -13.49 9.90
C TYR A 278 22.07 -13.29 11.41
N ASP A 279 23.24 -13.23 12.04
CA ASP A 279 23.37 -12.79 13.43
C ASP A 279 23.46 -11.25 13.46
N SER A 280 22.60 -10.61 14.23
CA SER A 280 22.54 -9.17 14.36
C SER A 280 21.83 -8.78 15.68
N ALA A 281 21.90 -7.50 16.04
CA ALA A 281 21.13 -6.97 17.16
C ALA A 281 19.61 -7.19 17.02
N ILE A 282 19.11 -7.25 15.77
CA ILE A 282 17.69 -7.52 15.47
C ILE A 282 17.39 -9.01 15.72
N THR A 283 18.28 -9.91 15.31
CA THR A 283 18.13 -11.36 15.50
C THR A 283 18.17 -11.72 16.98
N ARG A 284 19.12 -11.18 17.73
CA ARG A 284 19.21 -11.39 19.18
C ARG A 284 17.96 -10.86 19.90
N PHE A 285 17.46 -9.70 19.51
CA PHE A 285 16.19 -9.15 20.02
C PHE A 285 14.99 -10.06 19.70
N TYR A 286 14.88 -10.55 18.46
CA TYR A 286 13.84 -11.51 18.06
C TYR A 286 13.86 -12.75 18.96
N GLN A 287 15.02 -13.35 19.20
CA GLN A 287 15.18 -14.54 20.02
C GLN A 287 14.74 -14.30 21.48
N GLN A 288 15.10 -13.16 22.06
CA GLN A 288 14.70 -12.79 23.42
C GLN A 288 13.17 -12.62 23.55
N VAL A 289 12.54 -11.95 22.58
CA VAL A 289 11.08 -11.75 22.59
C VAL A 289 10.35 -13.06 22.30
N SER A 290 10.87 -13.90 21.41
CA SER A 290 10.28 -15.19 21.04
C SER A 290 10.19 -16.13 22.24
N LYS A 291 11.25 -16.20 23.08
CA LYS A 291 11.26 -17.00 24.32
C LYS A 291 10.18 -16.57 25.33
N ARG A 292 9.82 -15.27 25.35
CA ARG A 292 8.86 -14.72 26.34
C ARG A 292 7.43 -14.61 25.83
N ARG A 293 7.22 -14.33 24.55
CA ARG A 293 5.92 -13.96 23.96
C ARG A 293 5.54 -14.75 22.73
N GLY A 294 6.36 -15.70 22.32
CA GLY A 294 6.15 -16.52 21.12
C GLY A 294 6.55 -15.84 19.82
N GLU A 295 6.73 -16.66 18.79
CA GLU A 295 7.28 -16.24 17.48
C GLU A 295 6.44 -15.19 16.75
N LYS A 296 5.09 -15.28 16.82
CA LYS A 296 4.19 -14.34 16.13
C LYS A 296 4.35 -12.90 16.64
N VAL A 297 4.55 -12.74 17.94
CA VAL A 297 4.77 -11.41 18.55
C VAL A 297 6.20 -10.95 18.27
N ALA A 298 7.17 -11.86 18.40
CA ALA A 298 8.58 -11.57 18.21
C ALA A 298 8.89 -11.07 16.80
N ILE A 299 8.31 -11.68 15.75
CA ILE A 299 8.59 -11.29 14.36
C ILE A 299 8.06 -9.88 14.06
N VAL A 300 6.90 -9.49 14.59
CA VAL A 300 6.37 -8.13 14.42
C VAL A 300 7.23 -7.12 15.17
N ALA A 301 7.68 -7.44 16.38
CA ALA A 301 8.56 -6.58 17.17
C ALA A 301 9.93 -6.39 16.47
N ALA A 302 10.50 -7.46 15.91
CA ALA A 302 11.73 -7.41 15.13
C ALA A 302 11.55 -6.60 13.82
N ALA A 303 10.42 -6.77 13.13
CA ALA A 303 10.11 -6.00 11.94
C ALA A 303 9.97 -4.49 12.25
N ARG A 304 9.43 -4.13 13.40
CA ARG A 304 9.39 -2.74 13.87
C ARG A 304 10.82 -2.20 14.11
N LYS A 305 11.71 -2.99 14.71
CA LYS A 305 13.10 -2.62 14.94
C LYS A 305 13.85 -2.44 13.60
N LEU A 306 13.62 -3.34 12.64
CA LEU A 306 14.17 -3.24 11.28
C LEU A 306 13.63 -2.00 10.55
N MET A 307 12.34 -1.68 10.68
CA MET A 307 11.75 -0.48 10.08
C MET A 307 12.35 0.81 10.65
N ARG A 308 12.66 0.84 11.95
CA ARG A 308 13.39 1.95 12.57
C ARG A 308 14.78 2.12 11.95
N ALA A 309 15.51 1.02 11.74
CA ALA A 309 16.81 1.08 11.08
C ALA A 309 16.68 1.61 9.64
N ILE A 310 15.68 1.14 8.88
CA ILE A 310 15.38 1.63 7.53
C ILE A 310 15.09 3.13 7.53
N TYR A 311 14.32 3.64 8.50
CA TYR A 311 14.05 5.07 8.63
C TYR A 311 15.35 5.88 8.77
N ILE A 312 16.23 5.47 9.67
CA ILE A 312 17.52 6.13 9.91
C ILE A 312 18.40 6.06 8.65
N MET A 313 18.50 4.87 8.03
CA MET A 313 19.26 4.67 6.80
C MET A 313 18.83 5.63 5.69
N LEU A 314 17.53 5.78 5.47
CA LEU A 314 16.98 6.64 4.41
C LEU A 314 17.11 8.12 4.74
N LYS A 315 17.02 8.51 6.02
CA LYS A 315 17.21 9.90 6.47
C LYS A 315 18.67 10.34 6.37
N GLU A 316 19.59 9.46 6.73
CA GLU A 316 21.02 9.77 6.81
C GLU A 316 21.79 9.33 5.55
N GLU A 317 21.09 8.72 4.59
CA GLU A 317 21.67 8.11 3.36
C GLU A 317 22.84 7.14 3.66
N GLN A 318 22.73 6.38 4.76
CA GLN A 318 23.79 5.46 5.22
C GLN A 318 23.39 4.00 5.02
N ALA A 319 24.38 3.19 4.61
CA ALA A 319 24.21 1.74 4.47
C ALA A 319 23.95 1.05 5.82
N PHE A 320 23.25 -0.08 5.77
CA PHE A 320 22.97 -0.89 6.97
C PHE A 320 24.25 -1.39 7.63
N ARG A 321 24.33 -1.30 8.96
CA ARG A 321 25.41 -1.84 9.77
C ARG A 321 24.90 -3.02 10.59
N LEU A 322 25.54 -4.19 10.46
CA LEU A 322 25.15 -5.41 11.17
C LEU A 322 25.33 -5.31 12.69
N ASP A 323 26.32 -4.53 13.13
CA ASP A 323 26.78 -4.42 14.52
C ASP A 323 26.26 -3.17 15.23
N GLY A 324 25.29 -2.48 14.64
CA GLY A 324 24.67 -1.26 15.15
C GLY A 324 23.45 -1.47 16.03
#